data_26d729ed21f259c27aca97ecf79360e9
#
_entry.id   26d729ed21f259c27aca97ecf79360e9
#
_cell.length_a   1.000
_cell.length_b   1.000
_cell.length_c   1.000
_cell.angle_alpha   90.00
_cell.angle_beta   90.00
_cell.angle_gamma   90.00
#
_symmetry.space_group_name_H-M   'P 1'
#
loop_
_entity.id
_entity.type
_entity.pdbx_description
1 polymer ?
#
loop_
_entity_poly.entity_id
_entity_poly.type
_entity_poly.pdbx_seq_one_letter_code
_entity_poly.pdbx_strand_id
1 'polypeptide(L)'
;MSKSKTSITNADFVHLHNHSEYSAFDGLNKLSQFPKAAKEMGFKALALTDHGNIGGAIKFMQACRDKDNKDFDIKPIVGAEFYLSKDRNMRGQRKDGDKIVVKGQPDGRKGNRHLVLIAKNWKGWQNLCTLSQLSWTEGYYIDPRIDLSLLAQHSEGLICNSACLSSVVNANLLHGRFEEAKKAVGIFKDIFKEDFHLEVMYHGID
;
A
#
# COMPACT_ATOMS: atom_id res chain seq x y z
N MET A 1 26.87 -31.84 3.15
CA MET A 1 25.54 -31.62 3.78
C MET A 1 24.66 -30.91 2.80
N SER A 2 23.73 -31.62 2.16
CA SER A 2 22.76 -31.04 1.21
C SER A 2 21.79 -30.15 1.98
N LYS A 3 21.78 -28.84 1.75
CA LYS A 3 20.73 -27.95 2.23
C LYS A 3 19.44 -28.37 1.50
N SER A 4 18.51 -28.97 2.22
CA SER A 4 17.14 -29.19 1.76
C SER A 4 16.60 -27.84 1.26
N LYS A 5 16.34 -27.72 -0.04
CA LYS A 5 15.58 -26.60 -0.60
C LYS A 5 14.14 -26.80 -0.12
N THR A 6 13.75 -26.12 0.93
CA THR A 6 12.35 -26.03 1.35
C THR A 6 11.65 -25.27 0.23
N SER A 7 10.83 -25.95 -0.57
CA SER A 7 9.99 -25.29 -1.58
C SER A 7 8.92 -24.49 -0.85
N ILE A 8 8.88 -23.18 -1.07
CA ILE A 8 7.79 -22.31 -0.59
C ILE A 8 6.53 -22.70 -1.37
N THR A 9 5.47 -23.02 -0.66
CA THR A 9 4.16 -23.33 -1.25
C THR A 9 3.25 -22.09 -1.16
N ASN A 10 2.15 -22.08 -1.91
CA ASN A 10 1.14 -21.01 -1.80
C ASN A 10 0.54 -20.90 -0.38
N ALA A 11 0.58 -21.99 0.39
CA ALA A 11 0.13 -21.98 1.79
C ALA A 11 1.07 -21.19 2.72
N ASP A 12 2.33 -21.00 2.32
CA ASP A 12 3.38 -20.30 3.09
C ASP A 12 3.58 -18.85 2.61
N PHE A 13 2.88 -18.43 1.55
CA PHE A 13 2.98 -17.11 0.95
C PHE A 13 1.68 -16.33 1.08
N VAL A 14 1.79 -15.01 1.28
CA VAL A 14 0.64 -14.11 1.34
C VAL A 14 0.92 -12.88 0.47
N HIS A 15 0.03 -12.63 -0.49
CA HIS A 15 0.05 -11.39 -1.25
C HIS A 15 -0.41 -10.23 -0.36
N LEU A 16 0.49 -9.29 -0.06
CA LEU A 16 0.25 -8.16 0.85
C LEU A 16 -0.11 -6.86 0.12
N HIS A 17 0.02 -6.82 -1.21
CA HIS A 17 -0.25 -5.64 -2.02
C HIS A 17 -1.13 -6.01 -3.21
N ASN A 18 -2.43 -5.79 -3.07
CA ASN A 18 -3.45 -6.13 -4.06
C ASN A 18 -4.52 -5.06 -4.16
N HIS A 19 -5.01 -4.86 -5.39
CA HIS A 19 -6.07 -3.93 -5.72
C HIS A 19 -7.33 -4.64 -6.15
N SER A 20 -8.47 -4.10 -5.74
CA SER A 20 -9.78 -4.56 -6.16
C SER A 20 -10.49 -3.54 -7.07
N GLU A 21 -11.72 -3.85 -7.45
CA GLU A 21 -12.62 -2.95 -8.18
C GLU A 21 -12.84 -1.57 -7.50
N TYR A 22 -12.41 -1.41 -6.23
CA TYR A 22 -12.41 -0.13 -5.51
C TYR A 22 -11.20 0.75 -5.85
N SER A 23 -10.21 0.21 -6.56
CA SER A 23 -9.13 0.95 -7.23
C SER A 23 -9.55 1.21 -8.67
N ALA A 24 -10.39 2.23 -8.89
CA ALA A 24 -11.24 2.42 -10.06
C ALA A 24 -10.53 2.41 -11.44
N PHE A 25 -9.20 2.61 -11.51
CA PHE A 25 -8.48 2.70 -12.78
C PHE A 25 -7.60 1.49 -13.10
N ASP A 26 -7.27 0.66 -12.10
CA ASP A 26 -6.30 -0.45 -12.27
C ASP A 26 -6.67 -1.74 -11.54
N GLY A 27 -7.66 -1.70 -10.63
CA GLY A 27 -8.11 -2.88 -9.91
C GLY A 27 -9.17 -3.67 -10.66
N LEU A 28 -8.84 -4.90 -11.09
CA LEU A 28 -9.77 -5.79 -11.80
C LEU A 28 -10.46 -6.82 -10.89
N ASN A 29 -9.91 -7.05 -9.69
CA ASN A 29 -10.38 -8.10 -8.80
C ASN A 29 -11.72 -7.73 -8.17
N LYS A 30 -12.77 -8.50 -8.46
CA LYS A 30 -14.05 -8.35 -7.78
C LYS A 30 -13.98 -8.94 -6.38
N LEU A 31 -14.35 -8.17 -5.36
CA LEU A 31 -14.30 -8.61 -3.97
C LEU A 31 -15.10 -9.87 -3.71
N SER A 32 -16.17 -10.12 -4.48
CA SER A 32 -16.97 -11.36 -4.39
C SER A 32 -16.24 -12.61 -4.87
N GLN A 33 -15.20 -12.49 -5.70
CA GLN A 33 -14.47 -13.58 -6.33
C GLN A 33 -13.04 -13.69 -5.82
N PHE A 34 -12.44 -12.60 -5.40
CA PHE A 34 -11.02 -12.51 -5.05
C PHE A 34 -10.60 -13.49 -3.94
N PRO A 35 -11.31 -13.60 -2.79
CA PRO A 35 -10.97 -14.60 -1.78
C PRO A 35 -11.18 -16.04 -2.26
N LYS A 36 -12.16 -16.30 -3.12
CA LYS A 36 -12.40 -17.65 -3.67
C LYS A 36 -11.22 -18.09 -4.52
N ALA A 37 -10.77 -17.25 -5.45
CA ALA A 37 -9.60 -17.53 -6.27
C ALA A 37 -8.34 -17.76 -5.42
N ALA A 38 -8.13 -16.95 -4.38
CA ALA A 38 -7.01 -17.12 -3.46
C ALA A 38 -7.08 -18.50 -2.75
N LYS A 39 -8.25 -18.91 -2.29
CA LYS A 39 -8.47 -20.23 -1.66
C LYS A 39 -8.19 -21.38 -2.62
N GLU A 40 -8.71 -21.30 -3.84
CA GLU A 40 -8.50 -22.31 -4.90
C GLU A 40 -7.01 -22.47 -5.25
N MET A 41 -6.26 -21.36 -5.20
CA MET A 41 -4.80 -21.37 -5.36
C MET A 41 -4.02 -21.84 -4.13
N GLY A 42 -4.70 -22.13 -3.01
CA GLY A 42 -4.08 -22.64 -1.78
C GLY A 42 -3.57 -21.61 -0.80
N PHE A 43 -3.86 -20.31 -1.02
CA PHE A 43 -3.48 -19.25 -0.06
C PHE A 43 -4.34 -19.34 1.22
N LYS A 44 -3.73 -19.08 2.38
CA LYS A 44 -4.41 -19.05 3.69
C LYS A 44 -4.82 -17.65 4.13
N ALA A 45 -4.21 -16.63 3.53
CA ALA A 45 -4.48 -15.23 3.84
C ALA A 45 -4.38 -14.38 2.57
N LEU A 46 -5.01 -13.23 2.57
CA LEU A 46 -5.03 -12.31 1.45
C LEU A 46 -5.15 -10.88 1.97
N ALA A 47 -4.40 -9.94 1.40
CA ALA A 47 -4.54 -8.54 1.72
C ALA A 47 -5.41 -7.80 0.67
N LEU A 48 -6.08 -6.76 1.14
CA LEU A 48 -6.69 -5.72 0.31
C LEU A 48 -6.02 -4.38 0.62
N THR A 49 -5.47 -3.74 -0.40
CA THR A 49 -4.69 -2.50 -0.27
C THR A 49 -5.01 -1.56 -1.43
N ASP A 50 -6.28 -1.21 -1.59
CA ASP A 50 -6.75 -0.33 -2.66
C ASP A 50 -6.11 1.07 -2.60
N HIS A 51 -6.04 1.73 -3.75
CA HIS A 51 -5.48 3.07 -3.90
C HIS A 51 -6.30 4.13 -3.16
N GLY A 52 -5.68 4.78 -2.18
CA GLY A 52 -6.19 5.98 -1.51
C GLY A 52 -7.52 5.79 -0.77
N ASN A 53 -7.99 4.56 -0.57
CA ASN A 53 -9.24 4.32 0.14
C ASN A 53 -9.29 2.94 0.80
N ILE A 54 -10.23 2.79 1.73
CA ILE A 54 -10.53 1.52 2.44
C ILE A 54 -11.99 1.10 2.22
N GLY A 55 -12.65 1.64 1.19
CA GLY A 55 -14.09 1.45 0.94
C GLY A 55 -14.50 0.00 0.74
N GLY A 56 -13.60 -0.83 0.21
CA GLY A 56 -13.82 -2.27 0.00
C GLY A 56 -13.65 -3.14 1.25
N ALA A 57 -13.07 -2.62 2.35
CA ALA A 57 -12.61 -3.42 3.49
C ALA A 57 -13.68 -4.30 4.12
N ILE A 58 -14.88 -3.77 4.38
CA ILE A 58 -15.97 -4.53 5.02
C ILE A 58 -16.47 -5.65 4.09
N LYS A 59 -16.69 -5.35 2.81
CA LYS A 59 -17.08 -6.37 1.82
C LYS A 59 -16.02 -7.44 1.67
N PHE A 60 -14.76 -7.05 1.66
CA PHE A 60 -13.64 -7.97 1.59
C PHE A 60 -13.61 -8.93 2.79
N MET A 61 -13.71 -8.40 4.01
CA MET A 61 -13.77 -9.22 5.24
C MET A 61 -14.97 -10.17 5.23
N GLN A 62 -16.11 -9.72 4.71
CA GLN A 62 -17.30 -10.57 4.57
C GLN A 62 -17.07 -11.69 3.52
N ALA A 63 -16.46 -11.34 2.39
CA ALA A 63 -16.17 -12.29 1.32
C ALA A 63 -15.09 -13.31 1.70
N CYS A 64 -14.21 -13.00 2.65
CA CYS A 64 -13.21 -13.94 3.20
C CYS A 64 -13.83 -14.99 4.14
N ARG A 65 -15.10 -14.83 4.51
CA ARG A 65 -15.86 -15.75 5.36
C ARG A 65 -17.12 -16.16 4.64
N ASP A 66 -17.28 -17.45 4.39
CA ASP A 66 -18.52 -17.99 3.86
C ASP A 66 -19.43 -18.41 5.03
N LYS A 67 -20.64 -17.83 5.12
CA LYS A 67 -21.59 -18.15 6.19
C LYS A 67 -22.15 -19.56 6.04
N ASP A 68 -22.23 -20.04 4.82
CA ASP A 68 -22.83 -21.32 4.47
C ASP A 68 -21.79 -22.45 4.40
N ASN A 69 -20.51 -22.12 4.29
CA ASN A 69 -19.39 -23.05 4.27
C ASN A 69 -18.34 -22.67 5.30
N LYS A 70 -18.40 -23.30 6.48
CA LYS A 70 -17.45 -23.05 7.58
C LYS A 70 -16.00 -23.43 7.26
N ASP A 71 -15.79 -24.27 6.24
CA ASP A 71 -14.46 -24.66 5.78
C ASP A 71 -13.85 -23.63 4.82
N PHE A 72 -14.66 -22.66 4.36
CA PHE A 72 -14.17 -21.53 3.61
C PHE A 72 -13.71 -20.43 4.57
N ASP A 73 -12.42 -20.43 4.89
CA ASP A 73 -11.78 -19.43 5.72
C ASP A 73 -10.49 -18.97 5.03
N ILE A 74 -10.46 -17.69 4.66
CA ILE A 74 -9.27 -16.95 4.22
C ILE A 74 -9.06 -15.84 5.21
N LYS A 75 -7.90 -15.77 5.85
CA LYS A 75 -7.58 -14.68 6.78
C LYS A 75 -7.52 -13.36 6.02
N PRO A 76 -8.46 -12.40 6.24
CA PRO A 76 -8.39 -11.09 5.64
C PRO A 76 -7.31 -10.24 6.31
N ILE A 77 -6.52 -9.56 5.49
CA ILE A 77 -5.55 -8.54 5.91
C ILE A 77 -6.00 -7.23 5.27
N VAL A 78 -6.22 -6.21 6.08
CA VAL A 78 -6.77 -4.94 5.59
C VAL A 78 -5.71 -3.85 5.64
N GLY A 79 -5.56 -3.16 4.52
CA GLY A 79 -4.66 -2.04 4.34
C GLY A 79 -5.17 -1.07 3.29
N ALA A 80 -4.31 -0.16 2.87
CA ALA A 80 -4.49 0.70 1.71
C ALA A 80 -3.12 1.11 1.16
N GLU A 81 -3.05 1.36 -0.15
CA GLU A 81 -1.93 2.03 -0.78
C GLU A 81 -2.19 3.54 -0.80
N PHE A 82 -1.45 4.27 0.02
CA PHE A 82 -1.59 5.72 0.15
C PHE A 82 -0.70 6.48 -0.82
N TYR A 83 -1.15 7.68 -1.18
CA TYR A 83 -0.37 8.67 -1.91
C TYR A 83 0.38 9.55 -0.92
N LEU A 84 1.69 9.33 -0.80
CA LEU A 84 2.57 10.13 0.05
C LEU A 84 3.07 11.36 -0.72
N SER A 85 2.78 12.54 -0.24
CA SER A 85 3.28 13.82 -0.75
C SER A 85 4.33 14.40 0.18
N LYS A 86 5.10 15.38 -0.32
CA LYS A 86 6.02 16.15 0.52
C LYS A 86 5.27 17.00 1.55
N ASP A 87 4.14 17.54 1.15
CA ASP A 87 3.22 18.34 1.97
C ASP A 87 1.80 18.14 1.40
N ARG A 88 0.90 17.56 2.21
CA ARG A 88 -0.48 17.28 1.79
C ARG A 88 -1.29 18.54 1.49
N ASN A 89 -0.91 19.68 2.05
CA ASN A 89 -1.58 20.96 1.86
C ASN A 89 -1.14 21.68 0.58
N MET A 90 -0.02 21.28 -0.01
CA MET A 90 0.50 21.91 -1.22
C MET A 90 -0.48 21.73 -2.39
N ARG A 91 -0.89 22.82 -2.99
CA ARG A 91 -1.65 22.86 -4.24
C ARG A 91 -0.71 23.32 -5.35
N GLY A 92 -0.74 22.70 -6.50
CA GLY A 92 0.10 23.08 -7.63
C GLY A 92 -0.13 24.55 -8.03
N GLN A 93 0.96 25.31 -8.23
CA GLN A 93 0.88 26.60 -8.89
C GLN A 93 0.81 26.34 -10.41
N ARG A 94 -0.28 26.78 -11.08
CA ARG A 94 -0.31 26.88 -12.52
C ARG A 94 0.71 27.95 -12.93
N LYS A 95 1.75 27.55 -13.63
CA LYS A 95 2.57 28.45 -14.44
C LYS A 95 2.26 28.14 -15.89
N ASP A 96 2.02 29.20 -16.64
CA ASP A 96 1.77 29.27 -18.07
C ASP A 96 1.79 27.93 -18.84
N GLY A 97 0.63 27.55 -19.39
CA GLY A 97 0.52 26.42 -20.30
C GLY A 97 0.20 25.07 -19.65
N ASP A 98 -0.72 25.03 -18.69
CA ASP A 98 -1.39 23.80 -18.16
C ASP A 98 -0.51 22.68 -17.57
N LYS A 99 0.78 22.89 -17.34
CA LYS A 99 1.63 21.91 -16.69
C LYS A 99 1.87 22.27 -15.22
N ILE A 100 1.34 21.46 -14.32
CA ILE A 100 1.69 21.53 -12.89
C ILE A 100 3.10 20.94 -12.73
N VAL A 101 4.10 21.81 -12.64
CA VAL A 101 5.46 21.40 -12.35
C VAL A 101 5.64 21.41 -10.83
N VAL A 102 5.70 20.24 -10.22
CA VAL A 102 6.15 20.10 -8.84
C VAL A 102 7.68 20.17 -8.86
N LYS A 103 8.22 21.32 -8.45
CA LYS A 103 9.66 21.57 -8.40
C LYS A 103 10.33 20.48 -7.54
N GLY A 104 11.22 19.70 -8.12
CA GLY A 104 12.04 18.70 -7.41
C GLY A 104 11.73 17.24 -7.75
N GLN A 105 10.89 16.95 -8.72
CA GLN A 105 10.68 15.61 -9.25
C GLN A 105 11.38 15.44 -10.61
N PRO A 106 12.34 14.50 -10.72
CA PRO A 106 13.16 14.38 -11.94
C PRO A 106 12.42 13.85 -13.16
N ASP A 107 11.26 13.23 -12.98
CA ASP A 107 10.56 12.50 -14.04
C ASP A 107 9.26 13.16 -14.52
N GLY A 108 8.96 14.38 -14.06
CA GLY A 108 7.76 15.12 -14.48
C GLY A 108 6.43 14.46 -14.11
N ARG A 109 6.46 13.32 -13.41
CA ARG A 109 5.26 12.67 -12.92
C ARG A 109 4.72 13.41 -11.69
N LYS A 110 3.42 13.34 -11.49
CA LYS A 110 2.74 13.88 -10.30
C LYS A 110 3.50 13.49 -9.05
N GLY A 111 3.86 14.44 -8.20
CA GLY A 111 4.82 14.28 -7.12
C GLY A 111 4.43 13.37 -5.95
N ASN A 112 3.35 12.61 -6.07
CA ASN A 112 2.91 11.68 -5.04
C ASN A 112 3.62 10.35 -5.19
N ARG A 113 4.02 9.78 -4.05
CA ARG A 113 4.69 8.48 -3.97
C ARG A 113 3.77 7.48 -3.30
N HIS A 114 3.92 6.21 -3.64
CA HIS A 114 3.10 5.15 -3.09
C HIS A 114 3.69 4.61 -1.79
N LEU A 115 2.82 4.25 -0.85
CA LEU A 115 3.16 3.65 0.43
C LEU A 115 2.03 2.71 0.84
N VAL A 116 2.34 1.45 1.14
CA VAL A 116 1.34 0.49 1.62
C VAL A 116 1.32 0.48 3.14
N LEU A 117 0.14 0.69 3.71
CA LEU A 117 -0.12 0.59 5.14
C LEU A 117 -1.13 -0.53 5.42
N ILE A 118 -0.82 -1.38 6.40
CA ILE A 118 -1.63 -2.53 6.80
C ILE A 118 -1.97 -2.40 8.28
N ALA A 119 -3.23 -2.62 8.63
CA ALA A 119 -3.66 -2.65 10.02
C ALA A 119 -3.18 -3.94 10.71
N LYS A 120 -2.32 -3.82 11.73
CA LYS A 120 -1.80 -4.92 12.56
C LYS A 120 -2.77 -5.32 13.66
N ASN A 121 -3.54 -4.35 14.16
CA ASN A 121 -4.47 -4.51 15.27
C ASN A 121 -5.59 -3.45 15.20
N TRP A 122 -6.47 -3.42 16.22
CA TRP A 122 -7.59 -2.47 16.26
C TRP A 122 -7.16 -1.00 16.23
N LYS A 123 -6.06 -0.64 16.92
CA LYS A 123 -5.50 0.72 16.88
C LYS A 123 -5.03 1.07 15.47
N GLY A 124 -4.36 0.14 14.79
CA GLY A 124 -3.95 0.30 13.40
C GLY A 124 -5.14 0.49 12.47
N TRP A 125 -6.24 -0.26 12.66
CA TRP A 125 -7.47 -0.04 11.90
C TRP A 125 -8.04 1.37 12.10
N GLN A 126 -8.11 1.85 13.34
CA GLN A 126 -8.56 3.22 13.63
C GLN A 126 -7.66 4.26 12.95
N ASN A 127 -6.34 4.10 13.02
CA ASN A 127 -5.38 4.98 12.38
C ASN A 127 -5.49 4.92 10.84
N LEU A 128 -5.70 3.74 10.27
CA LEU A 128 -5.94 3.57 8.83
C LEU A 128 -7.21 4.33 8.37
N CYS A 129 -8.30 4.25 9.15
CA CYS A 129 -9.52 5.02 8.91
C CYS A 129 -9.27 6.53 8.98
N THR A 130 -8.53 6.98 9.99
CA THR A 130 -8.18 8.40 10.17
C THR A 130 -7.32 8.91 9.02
N LEU A 131 -6.27 8.16 8.64
CA LEU A 131 -5.41 8.51 7.50
C LEU A 131 -6.21 8.56 6.19
N SER A 132 -7.10 7.59 5.95
CA SER A 132 -7.98 7.60 4.79
C SER A 132 -8.89 8.83 4.79
N GLN A 133 -9.55 9.12 5.92
CA GLN A 133 -10.41 10.30 6.03
C GLN A 133 -9.63 11.59 5.75
N LEU A 134 -8.51 11.82 6.45
CA LEU A 134 -7.74 13.06 6.33
C LEU A 134 -7.08 13.22 4.95
N SER A 135 -6.74 12.13 4.28
CA SER A 135 -6.23 12.19 2.91
C SER A 135 -7.27 12.77 1.94
N TRP A 136 -8.55 12.48 2.15
CA TRP A 136 -9.65 12.99 1.33
C TRP A 136 -10.13 14.39 1.75
N THR A 137 -10.21 14.67 3.06
CA THR A 137 -10.77 15.93 3.55
C THR A 137 -9.77 17.09 3.56
N GLU A 138 -8.50 16.81 3.86
CA GLU A 138 -7.44 17.82 3.94
C GLU A 138 -6.43 17.70 2.80
N GLY A 139 -6.03 16.46 2.47
CA GLY A 139 -4.94 16.17 1.53
C GLY A 139 -5.34 16.11 0.07
N TYR A 140 -6.64 16.14 -0.27
CA TYR A 140 -7.08 15.93 -1.63
C TYR A 140 -6.64 17.04 -2.57
N TYR A 141 -5.83 16.65 -3.56
CA TYR A 141 -5.50 17.43 -4.73
C TYR A 141 -5.07 16.48 -5.84
N ILE A 142 -5.97 16.21 -6.79
CA ILE A 142 -5.88 15.16 -7.82
C ILE A 142 -5.99 13.77 -7.19
N ASP A 143 -5.15 13.47 -6.18
CA ASP A 143 -5.15 12.22 -5.40
C ASP A 143 -5.39 12.54 -3.91
N PRO A 144 -5.95 11.59 -3.13
CA PRO A 144 -6.06 11.71 -1.66
C PRO A 144 -4.68 11.47 -1.04
N ARG A 145 -4.03 12.53 -0.51
CA ARG A 145 -2.63 12.50 -0.09
C ARG A 145 -2.48 12.54 1.42
N ILE A 146 -1.46 11.86 1.88
CA ILE A 146 -0.89 12.02 3.22
C ILE A 146 0.53 12.59 3.12
N ASP A 147 1.10 13.04 4.23
CA ASP A 147 2.51 13.40 4.36
C ASP A 147 3.16 12.73 5.56
N LEU A 148 4.47 12.88 5.71
CA LEU A 148 5.23 12.26 6.79
C LEU A 148 4.78 12.73 8.18
N SER A 149 4.32 14.00 8.30
CA SER A 149 3.85 14.54 9.58
C SER A 149 2.57 13.83 10.04
N LEU A 150 1.60 13.69 9.11
CA LEU A 150 0.35 12.99 9.41
C LEU A 150 0.59 11.49 9.66
N LEU A 151 1.49 10.89 8.87
CA LEU A 151 1.86 9.49 9.00
C LEU A 151 2.48 9.19 10.37
N ALA A 152 3.39 10.02 10.85
CA ALA A 152 4.03 9.87 12.16
C ALA A 152 3.02 9.96 13.32
N GLN A 153 1.99 10.82 13.20
CA GLN A 153 0.94 10.97 14.22
C GLN A 153 0.01 9.76 14.30
N HIS A 154 -0.13 8.99 13.22
CA HIS A 154 -1.09 7.89 13.09
C HIS A 154 -0.43 6.56 12.70
N SER A 155 0.84 6.33 13.09
CA SER A 155 1.60 5.12 12.74
C SER A 155 1.33 3.93 13.66
N GLU A 156 0.86 4.17 14.90
CA GLU A 156 0.66 3.12 15.89
C GLU A 156 -0.27 2.01 15.38
N GLY A 157 0.17 0.75 15.52
CA GLY A 157 -0.59 -0.42 15.10
C GLY A 157 -0.67 -0.63 13.59
N LEU A 158 0.13 0.11 12.80
CA LEU A 158 0.27 -0.08 11.37
C LEU A 158 1.59 -0.78 11.02
N ILE A 159 1.54 -1.64 10.02
CA ILE A 159 2.70 -2.15 9.29
C ILE A 159 2.83 -1.30 8.03
N CYS A 160 4.06 -0.89 7.70
CA CYS A 160 4.37 -0.10 6.52
C CYS A 160 5.26 -0.88 5.56
N ASN A 161 4.84 -1.04 4.31
CA ASN A 161 5.64 -1.60 3.24
C ASN A 161 6.05 -0.50 2.25
N SER A 162 7.25 -0.66 1.65
CA SER A 162 7.81 0.35 0.73
C SER A 162 7.06 0.48 -0.60
N ALA A 163 6.03 -0.32 -0.83
CA ALA A 163 5.19 -0.34 -2.03
C ALA A 163 5.96 -0.61 -3.36
N CYS A 164 5.35 -0.22 -4.48
CA CYS A 164 5.78 -0.52 -5.85
C CYS A 164 6.94 0.39 -6.34
N LEU A 165 7.21 0.36 -7.65
CA LEU A 165 8.23 1.23 -8.30
C LEU A 165 7.95 2.73 -8.12
N SER A 166 6.71 3.12 -7.87
CA SER A 166 6.33 4.52 -7.61
C SER A 166 6.62 4.98 -6.17
N SER A 167 7.16 4.13 -5.31
CA SER A 167 7.51 4.49 -3.93
C SER A 167 8.70 5.45 -3.84
N VAL A 168 8.86 6.08 -2.68
CA VAL A 168 10.01 6.96 -2.41
C VAL A 168 11.32 6.19 -2.52
N VAL A 169 11.37 4.97 -2.00
CA VAL A 169 12.59 4.13 -1.99
C VAL A 169 12.94 3.69 -3.41
N ASN A 170 12.01 3.02 -4.09
CA ASN A 170 12.28 2.43 -5.40
C ASN A 170 12.48 3.48 -6.49
N ALA A 171 11.75 4.60 -6.45
CA ALA A 171 11.98 5.69 -7.39
C ALA A 171 13.39 6.32 -7.26
N ASN A 172 13.97 6.35 -6.06
CA ASN A 172 15.34 6.79 -5.89
C ASN A 172 16.33 5.75 -6.42
N LEU A 173 16.10 4.46 -6.17
CA LEU A 173 16.94 3.36 -6.69
C LEU A 173 16.95 3.34 -8.22
N LEU A 174 15.79 3.48 -8.87
CA LEU A 174 15.67 3.53 -10.34
C LEU A 174 16.51 4.66 -10.99
N HIS A 175 16.78 5.73 -10.24
CA HIS A 175 17.59 6.85 -10.72
C HIS A 175 19.02 6.83 -10.17
N GLY A 176 19.48 5.71 -9.60
CA GLY A 176 20.84 5.56 -9.06
C GLY A 176 21.11 6.38 -7.78
N ARG A 177 20.06 6.89 -7.13
CA ARG A 177 20.16 7.75 -5.94
C ARG A 177 20.13 6.92 -4.65
N PHE A 178 21.17 6.11 -4.43
CA PHE A 178 21.21 5.16 -3.31
C PHE A 178 21.16 5.84 -1.93
N GLU A 179 21.85 6.95 -1.75
CA GLU A 179 21.89 7.65 -0.46
C GLU A 179 20.53 8.28 -0.11
N GLU A 180 19.78 8.76 -1.09
CA GLU A 180 18.41 9.25 -0.92
C GLU A 180 17.45 8.10 -0.60
N ALA A 181 17.64 6.95 -1.24
CA ALA A 181 16.86 5.74 -0.92
C ALA A 181 17.13 5.29 0.53
N LYS A 182 18.40 5.25 0.98
CA LYS A 182 18.75 4.94 2.37
C LYS A 182 18.15 5.92 3.37
N LYS A 183 18.20 7.22 3.07
CA LYS A 183 17.57 8.26 3.91
C LYS A 183 16.06 8.02 4.04
N ALA A 184 15.38 7.70 2.92
CA ALA A 184 13.95 7.39 2.95
C ALA A 184 13.65 6.16 3.82
N VAL A 185 14.42 5.09 3.69
CA VAL A 185 14.32 3.90 4.55
C VAL A 185 14.53 4.28 6.02
N GLY A 186 15.52 5.11 6.33
CA GLY A 186 15.78 5.62 7.69
C GLY A 186 14.56 6.32 8.28
N ILE A 187 13.93 7.24 7.54
CA ILE A 187 12.74 7.97 7.98
C ILE A 187 11.59 7.00 8.31
N PHE A 188 11.31 6.04 7.44
CA PHE A 188 10.24 5.07 7.70
C PHE A 188 10.58 4.14 8.88
N LYS A 189 11.83 3.73 9.03
CA LYS A 189 12.28 2.96 10.20
C LYS A 189 12.17 3.75 11.50
N ASP A 190 12.39 5.05 11.47
CA ASP A 190 12.20 5.91 12.65
C ASP A 190 10.74 6.00 13.07
N ILE A 191 9.80 6.01 12.10
CA ILE A 191 8.35 6.07 12.35
C ILE A 191 7.81 4.70 12.79
N PHE A 192 8.12 3.62 12.05
CA PHE A 192 7.47 2.31 12.20
C PHE A 192 8.31 1.28 12.94
N LYS A 193 9.61 1.55 13.20
CA LYS A 193 10.55 0.65 13.86
C LYS A 193 10.59 -0.72 13.15
N GLU A 194 10.22 -1.79 13.87
CA GLU A 194 10.22 -3.17 13.36
C GLU A 194 9.06 -3.44 12.39
N ASP A 195 8.05 -2.59 12.35
CA ASP A 195 6.89 -2.72 11.48
C ASP A 195 7.10 -2.03 10.10
N PHE A 196 8.33 -1.61 9.75
CA PHE A 196 8.68 -1.17 8.40
C PHE A 196 9.38 -2.28 7.62
N HIS A 197 8.89 -2.57 6.41
CA HIS A 197 9.42 -3.60 5.52
C HIS A 197 9.68 -3.06 4.11
N LEU A 198 10.74 -3.55 3.48
CA LEU A 198 10.96 -3.35 2.06
C LEU A 198 10.16 -4.38 1.28
N GLU A 199 9.44 -3.91 0.29
CA GLU A 199 8.63 -4.74 -0.60
C GLU A 199 9.41 -5.05 -1.89
N VAL A 200 9.43 -6.31 -2.27
CA VAL A 200 10.00 -6.79 -3.53
C VAL A 200 8.88 -7.43 -4.35
N MET A 201 8.69 -6.93 -5.56
CA MET A 201 7.73 -7.46 -6.51
C MET A 201 8.46 -8.17 -7.65
N TYR A 202 8.15 -9.45 -7.85
CA TYR A 202 8.65 -10.21 -8.98
C TYR A 202 7.55 -10.32 -10.04
N HIS A 203 7.79 -9.72 -11.20
CA HIS A 203 6.82 -9.70 -12.31
C HIS A 203 7.23 -10.61 -13.47
N GLY A 204 8.32 -11.38 -13.35
CA GLY A 204 8.85 -12.20 -14.45
C GLY A 204 9.36 -11.38 -15.64
N ILE A 205 9.80 -10.16 -15.39
CA ILE A 205 10.42 -9.28 -16.39
C ILE A 205 11.93 -9.38 -16.17
N ASP A 206 12.64 -9.78 -17.22
CA ASP A 206 14.11 -9.88 -17.26
C ASP A 206 14.76 -8.49 -17.44
#